data_dc9dfbddc9ef47c71cc844f53335b669
#
_entry.id   dc9dfbddc9ef47c71cc844f53335b669
#
_cell.length_a   1.000
_cell.length_b   1.000
_cell.length_c   1.000
_cell.angle_alpha   90.00
_cell.angle_beta   90.00
_cell.angle_gamma   90.00
#
_symmetry.space_group_name_H-M   'P 1'
#
loop_
_entity.id
_entity.type
_entity.pdbx_description
1 polymer ?
#
loop_
_entity_poly.entity_id
_entity_poly.type
_entity_poly.pdbx_seq_one_letter_code
_entity_poly.pdbx_strand_id
1 'polypeptide(L)'
;MEHYKVSDYSQAKTLFEQAASEGSREAKYRLGEFYEKGLGVDQNLTAAMRFYKEASEFYHDESNASSAEDQLLVQQKVSDEERRMHRFIMGKIDKTDTHAKSFIERYLSSDFGLYAYKPNYFLPYAYASSKYHRWRSTGLLAGDETYEQNYEAEFQISVKKPLSFDLLGLNEAIVFAYTQKVWWQIYSASAPFRETNYQPEVFITFPSADEFDRISGLKGLRLGLVHESNGRAGLQSRSWNRIYLGSLWQHGNLFSYLRIWYRIPEDAKRFPNDTEGDDNPDIEKYLGYGDLTLSYLYNQHHFGLMLRNNFHINGENRGAIALDWSHPMPYTEDTFWYIKLFSGYGESLIDYNRHVNKLSIGLSFSRGLF
;
A
#
# COMPACT_ATOMS: atom_id res chain seq x y z
N MET A 1 15.00 44.52 -11.28
CA MET A 1 15.92 44.47 -10.11
C MET A 1 16.64 45.79 -9.82
N GLU A 2 16.85 46.69 -10.78
CA GLU A 2 17.52 47.97 -10.57
C GLU A 2 16.69 48.99 -9.76
N HIS A 3 15.37 49.01 -9.91
CA HIS A 3 14.50 49.96 -9.16
C HIS A 3 14.31 49.61 -7.66
N TYR A 4 14.71 48.46 -7.22
CA TYR A 4 14.66 48.05 -5.80
C TYR A 4 15.74 48.75 -4.95
N LYS A 5 16.78 49.28 -5.59
CA LYS A 5 17.90 49.99 -4.87
C LYS A 5 17.71 51.51 -4.75
N VAL A 6 16.73 52.08 -5.40
CA VAL A 6 16.50 53.52 -5.42
C VAL A 6 15.05 53.78 -5.03
N SER A 7 14.80 53.91 -3.75
CA SER A 7 13.63 54.52 -3.02
C SER A 7 12.32 54.90 -3.76
N ASP A 8 12.02 54.39 -4.90
CA ASP A 8 10.74 54.57 -5.57
C ASP A 8 9.85 53.32 -5.43
N TYR A 9 9.42 53.11 -4.19
CA TYR A 9 8.55 52.00 -3.82
C TYR A 9 7.19 52.05 -4.55
N SER A 10 6.75 53.22 -5.01
CA SER A 10 5.47 53.36 -5.74
C SER A 10 5.53 52.68 -7.12
N GLN A 11 6.62 52.93 -7.88
CA GLN A 11 6.82 52.34 -9.18
C GLN A 11 7.10 50.84 -9.07
N ALA A 12 7.90 50.42 -8.11
CA ALA A 12 8.18 48.99 -7.84
C ALA A 12 6.91 48.26 -7.49
N LYS A 13 6.02 48.81 -6.66
CA LYS A 13 4.71 48.22 -6.33
C LYS A 13 3.87 47.97 -7.61
N THR A 14 3.74 48.99 -8.46
CA THR A 14 2.94 48.88 -9.68
C THR A 14 3.46 47.74 -10.61
N LEU A 15 4.78 47.62 -10.73
CA LEU A 15 5.39 46.54 -11.52
C LEU A 15 5.15 45.16 -10.89
N PHE A 16 5.23 45.07 -9.56
CA PHE A 16 4.90 43.82 -8.88
C PHE A 16 3.41 43.47 -8.95
N GLU A 17 2.50 44.45 -8.90
CA GLU A 17 1.06 44.21 -9.11
C GLU A 17 0.76 43.72 -10.51
N GLN A 18 1.42 44.28 -11.53
CA GLN A 18 1.29 43.77 -12.89
C GLN A 18 1.82 42.35 -13.01
N ALA A 19 3.04 42.09 -12.57
CA ALA A 19 3.64 40.76 -12.60
C ALA A 19 2.85 39.72 -11.79
N ALA A 20 2.28 40.12 -10.64
CA ALA A 20 1.42 39.26 -9.84
C ALA A 20 0.11 38.90 -10.54
N SER A 21 -0.48 39.83 -11.30
CA SER A 21 -1.67 39.59 -12.13
C SER A 21 -1.39 38.65 -13.29
N GLU A 22 -0.15 38.62 -13.76
CA GLU A 22 0.36 37.69 -14.79
C GLU A 22 0.79 36.33 -14.19
N GLY A 23 0.60 36.12 -12.89
CA GLY A 23 0.86 34.87 -12.20
C GLY A 23 2.24 34.75 -11.53
N SER A 24 3.06 35.80 -11.53
CA SER A 24 4.38 35.79 -10.90
C SER A 24 4.28 35.65 -9.38
N ARG A 25 4.78 34.55 -8.84
CA ARG A 25 4.89 34.28 -7.40
C ARG A 25 5.82 35.21 -6.68
N GLU A 26 6.98 35.42 -7.25
CA GLU A 26 7.99 36.32 -6.69
C GLU A 26 7.37 37.71 -6.52
N ALA A 27 6.58 38.16 -7.49
CA ALA A 27 5.87 39.42 -7.38
C ALA A 27 4.82 39.41 -6.26
N LYS A 28 4.08 38.33 -6.08
CA LYS A 28 3.13 38.18 -4.97
C LYS A 28 3.86 38.16 -3.61
N TYR A 29 4.97 37.43 -3.50
CA TYR A 29 5.78 37.44 -2.29
C TYR A 29 6.32 38.85 -1.97
N ARG A 30 6.84 39.57 -2.97
CA ARG A 30 7.31 40.94 -2.82
C ARG A 30 6.20 41.89 -2.42
N LEU A 31 5.01 41.77 -2.96
CA LEU A 31 3.84 42.54 -2.50
C LEU A 31 3.51 42.24 -1.03
N GLY A 32 3.64 40.98 -0.59
CA GLY A 32 3.55 40.62 0.82
C GLY A 32 4.52 41.42 1.69
N GLU A 33 5.80 41.50 1.29
CA GLU A 33 6.81 42.31 1.99
C GLU A 33 6.50 43.82 2.00
N PHE A 34 5.96 44.36 0.90
CA PHE A 34 5.56 45.76 0.78
C PHE A 34 4.47 46.08 1.80
N TYR A 35 3.43 45.27 1.91
CA TYR A 35 2.35 45.48 2.89
C TYR A 35 2.76 45.13 4.32
N GLU A 36 3.67 44.20 4.54
CA GLU A 36 4.20 43.91 5.87
C GLU A 36 5.04 45.03 6.43
N LYS A 37 5.91 45.60 5.59
CA LYS A 37 6.88 46.64 6.02
C LYS A 37 6.40 48.09 5.79
N GLY A 38 5.25 48.25 5.13
CA GLY A 38 4.74 49.60 4.76
C GLY A 38 5.59 50.29 3.72
N LEU A 39 6.17 49.58 2.75
CA LEU A 39 7.05 50.13 1.72
C LEU A 39 6.23 50.78 0.60
N GLY A 40 6.05 52.10 0.63
CA GLY A 40 5.26 52.84 -0.33
C GLY A 40 3.74 52.56 -0.28
N VAL A 41 3.28 51.91 0.77
CA VAL A 41 1.88 51.62 1.09
C VAL A 41 1.69 51.68 2.61
N ASP A 42 0.45 51.88 3.06
CA ASP A 42 0.14 51.71 4.47
C ASP A 42 0.39 50.30 4.92
N GLN A 43 1.01 50.08 6.06
CA GLN A 43 1.26 48.75 6.62
C GLN A 43 -0.08 48.02 6.82
N ASN A 44 -0.20 46.84 6.25
CA ASN A 44 -1.39 46.02 6.33
C ASN A 44 -1.03 44.53 6.40
N LEU A 45 -0.96 44.00 7.61
CA LEU A 45 -0.60 42.61 7.86
C LEU A 45 -1.60 41.60 7.25
N THR A 46 -2.88 41.99 7.17
CA THR A 46 -3.90 41.12 6.55
C THR A 46 -3.67 40.99 5.04
N ALA A 47 -3.35 42.12 4.37
CA ALA A 47 -3.00 42.11 2.96
C ALA A 47 -1.66 41.36 2.74
N ALA A 48 -0.66 41.54 3.60
CA ALA A 48 0.60 40.81 3.55
C ALA A 48 0.37 39.29 3.64
N MET A 49 -0.39 38.83 4.62
CA MET A 49 -0.73 37.41 4.79
C MET A 49 -1.45 36.84 3.58
N ARG A 50 -2.38 37.59 2.97
CA ARG A 50 -3.04 37.15 1.74
C ARG A 50 -2.05 36.95 0.60
N PHE A 51 -1.16 37.87 0.34
CA PHE A 51 -0.15 37.77 -0.71
C PHE A 51 0.87 36.67 -0.43
N TYR A 52 1.29 36.46 0.81
CA TYR A 52 2.14 35.33 1.18
C TYR A 52 1.43 34.01 0.99
N LYS A 53 0.15 33.91 1.36
CA LYS A 53 -0.66 32.73 1.11
C LYS A 53 -0.78 32.43 -0.38
N GLU A 54 -1.14 33.42 -1.20
CA GLU A 54 -1.21 33.26 -2.64
C GLU A 54 0.13 32.89 -3.29
N ALA A 55 1.26 33.36 -2.73
CA ALA A 55 2.59 32.95 -3.13
C ALA A 55 2.93 31.50 -2.68
N SER A 56 2.42 31.06 -1.53
CA SER A 56 2.71 29.76 -0.93
C SER A 56 1.82 28.64 -1.44
N GLU A 57 0.60 28.95 -1.90
CA GLU A 57 -0.31 27.94 -2.50
C GLU A 57 0.31 27.26 -3.70
N PHE A 58 1.32 27.88 -4.34
CA PHE A 58 2.15 27.26 -5.38
C PHE A 58 3.40 26.52 -4.83
N TYR A 59 3.74 26.64 -3.55
CA TYR A 59 4.99 26.10 -2.99
C TYR A 59 4.96 24.59 -2.75
N HIS A 60 3.78 23.97 -2.74
CA HIS A 60 3.66 22.52 -2.63
C HIS A 60 4.09 21.79 -3.90
N ASP A 61 4.30 22.49 -5.03
CA ASP A 61 4.55 21.88 -6.33
C ASP A 61 6.01 21.92 -6.84
N GLU A 62 6.92 22.67 -6.20
CA GLU A 62 8.19 23.01 -6.88
C GLU A 62 9.50 22.52 -6.23
N SER A 63 9.48 21.75 -5.16
CA SER A 63 10.72 21.57 -4.37
C SER A 63 11.80 20.64 -4.94
N ASN A 64 11.62 20.01 -6.11
CA ASN A 64 12.58 19.02 -6.60
C ASN A 64 12.89 19.00 -8.10
N ALA A 65 12.56 20.01 -8.89
CA ALA A 65 12.90 20.04 -10.31
C ALA A 65 13.93 21.13 -10.65
N SER A 66 14.86 20.80 -11.51
CA SER A 66 16.00 21.65 -11.89
C SER A 66 15.66 22.78 -12.87
N SER A 67 14.46 22.76 -13.44
CA SER A 67 13.90 23.84 -14.26
C SER A 67 12.36 23.85 -14.16
N ALA A 68 11.75 25.02 -14.41
CA ALA A 68 10.29 25.16 -14.41
C ALA A 68 9.60 24.29 -15.47
N GLU A 69 10.28 24.00 -16.58
CA GLU A 69 9.80 23.09 -17.64
C GLU A 69 9.83 21.63 -17.21
N ASP A 70 10.88 21.19 -16.52
CA ASP A 70 10.98 19.82 -15.99
C ASP A 70 9.94 19.59 -14.90
N GLN A 71 9.64 20.61 -14.10
CA GLN A 71 8.60 20.58 -13.07
C GLN A 71 7.21 20.43 -13.68
N LEU A 72 6.88 21.22 -14.70
CA LEU A 72 5.62 21.12 -15.43
C LEU A 72 5.46 19.76 -16.12
N LEU A 73 6.52 19.22 -16.68
CA LEU A 73 6.53 17.91 -17.32
C LEU A 73 6.33 16.76 -16.31
N VAL A 74 6.98 16.82 -15.14
CA VAL A 74 6.80 15.83 -14.07
C VAL A 74 5.38 15.90 -13.52
N GLN A 75 4.87 17.09 -13.27
CA GLN A 75 3.50 17.31 -12.76
C GLN A 75 2.43 16.89 -13.76
N GLN A 76 2.62 17.16 -15.06
CA GLN A 76 1.74 16.66 -16.13
C GLN A 76 1.80 15.14 -16.20
N LYS A 77 2.96 14.54 -16.07
CA LYS A 77 3.14 13.08 -16.15
C LYS A 77 2.48 12.36 -14.97
N VAL A 78 2.67 12.85 -13.73
CA VAL A 78 2.00 12.31 -12.54
C VAL A 78 0.48 12.45 -12.67
N SER A 79 -0.01 13.62 -13.02
CA SER A 79 -1.44 13.88 -13.25
C SER A 79 -2.03 13.04 -14.39
N ASP A 80 -1.27 12.70 -15.42
CA ASP A 80 -1.70 11.83 -16.50
C ASP A 80 -1.71 10.36 -16.07
N GLU A 81 -0.73 9.91 -15.28
CA GLU A 81 -0.72 8.57 -14.68
C GLU A 81 -1.89 8.38 -13.72
N GLU A 82 -2.17 9.35 -12.86
CA GLU A 82 -3.33 9.32 -11.96
C GLU A 82 -4.64 9.26 -12.72
N ARG A 83 -4.80 10.08 -13.77
CA ARG A 83 -5.99 10.06 -14.64
C ARG A 83 -6.14 8.73 -15.39
N ARG A 84 -5.03 8.10 -15.80
CA ARG A 84 -5.06 6.78 -16.46
C ARG A 84 -5.43 5.69 -15.46
N MET A 85 -4.81 5.67 -14.26
CA MET A 85 -5.15 4.73 -13.21
C MET A 85 -6.61 4.89 -12.78
N HIS A 86 -7.06 6.12 -12.57
CA HIS A 86 -8.46 6.42 -12.24
C HIS A 86 -9.40 5.91 -13.33
N ARG A 87 -9.13 6.20 -14.62
CA ARG A 87 -9.93 5.69 -15.75
C ARG A 87 -9.90 4.17 -15.85
N PHE A 88 -8.73 3.55 -15.64
CA PHE A 88 -8.55 2.10 -15.69
C PHE A 88 -9.40 1.39 -14.62
N ILE A 89 -9.36 1.85 -13.38
CA ILE A 89 -10.11 1.23 -12.28
C ILE A 89 -11.57 1.68 -12.27
N MET A 90 -11.84 3.00 -12.35
CA MET A 90 -13.18 3.55 -12.27
C MET A 90 -14.04 3.28 -13.53
N GLY A 91 -13.40 2.99 -14.66
CA GLY A 91 -14.09 2.57 -15.87
C GLY A 91 -14.81 1.22 -15.73
N LYS A 92 -14.35 0.36 -14.81
CA LYS A 92 -14.83 -1.01 -14.62
C LYS A 92 -15.63 -1.24 -13.35
N ILE A 93 -15.60 -0.30 -12.40
CA ILE A 93 -16.30 -0.44 -11.13
C ILE A 93 -17.70 0.15 -11.24
N ASP A 94 -18.68 -0.60 -10.73
CA ASP A 94 -20.06 -0.14 -10.63
C ASP A 94 -20.15 1.07 -9.70
N LYS A 95 -20.63 2.20 -10.24
CA LYS A 95 -20.70 3.50 -9.57
C LYS A 95 -22.05 3.75 -8.87
N THR A 96 -22.93 2.77 -8.84
CA THR A 96 -24.26 2.93 -8.26
C THR A 96 -24.25 3.12 -6.75
N ASP A 97 -23.19 2.66 -6.07
CA ASP A 97 -22.99 2.89 -4.65
C ASP A 97 -22.00 4.02 -4.38
N THR A 98 -22.50 5.09 -3.74
CA THR A 98 -21.70 6.27 -3.38
C THR A 98 -20.59 5.97 -2.38
N HIS A 99 -20.75 4.95 -1.51
CA HIS A 99 -19.74 4.55 -0.54
C HIS A 99 -18.61 3.76 -1.19
N ALA A 100 -18.94 2.84 -2.10
CA ALA A 100 -17.94 2.13 -2.89
C ALA A 100 -17.12 3.11 -3.73
N LYS A 101 -17.77 4.10 -4.35
CA LYS A 101 -17.10 5.16 -5.12
C LYS A 101 -16.12 5.95 -4.27
N SER A 102 -16.53 6.48 -3.12
CA SER A 102 -15.66 7.27 -2.24
C SER A 102 -14.50 6.46 -1.67
N PHE A 103 -14.72 5.18 -1.39
CA PHE A 103 -13.69 4.24 -0.97
C PHE A 103 -12.61 4.08 -2.05
N ILE A 104 -13.02 3.91 -3.31
CA ILE A 104 -12.11 3.69 -4.42
C ILE A 104 -11.36 4.97 -4.78
N GLU A 105 -12.02 6.13 -4.74
CA GLU A 105 -11.37 7.43 -4.96
C GLU A 105 -10.24 7.65 -3.96
N ARG A 106 -10.43 7.34 -2.68
CA ARG A 106 -9.37 7.40 -1.66
C ARG A 106 -8.25 6.38 -1.93
N TYR A 107 -8.60 5.17 -2.34
CA TYR A 107 -7.62 4.14 -2.69
C TYR A 107 -6.73 4.56 -3.87
N LEU A 108 -7.23 5.42 -4.74
CA LEU A 108 -6.54 5.91 -5.93
C LEU A 108 -5.81 7.24 -5.71
N SER A 109 -5.98 7.90 -4.56
CA SER A 109 -5.22 9.11 -4.25
C SER A 109 -3.75 8.75 -3.99
N SER A 110 -2.84 9.50 -4.56
CA SER A 110 -1.40 9.25 -4.42
C SER A 110 -0.61 10.54 -4.61
N ASP A 111 0.27 10.87 -3.67
CA ASP A 111 1.15 12.03 -3.76
C ASP A 111 2.39 11.55 -4.44
N PHE A 112 2.96 10.70 -4.82
CA PHE A 112 4.21 10.33 -5.49
C PHE A 112 4.06 9.28 -6.59
N GLY A 113 2.82 9.04 -7.09
CA GLY A 113 2.54 7.94 -7.99
C GLY A 113 2.76 6.56 -7.33
N LEU A 114 2.80 6.50 -5.98
CA LEU A 114 2.76 5.29 -5.20
C LEU A 114 1.37 5.14 -4.61
N TYR A 115 0.74 4.01 -4.85
CA TYR A 115 -0.62 3.73 -4.40
C TYR A 115 -0.60 2.68 -3.31
N ALA A 116 -1.53 2.74 -2.36
CA ALA A 116 -1.77 1.63 -1.47
C ALA A 116 -2.12 0.37 -2.29
N TYR A 117 -1.60 -0.79 -1.87
CA TYR A 117 -1.86 -2.07 -2.56
C TYR A 117 -2.73 -2.97 -1.70
N LYS A 118 -2.18 -3.52 -0.64
CA LYS A 118 -2.92 -4.25 0.40
C LYS A 118 -3.15 -3.31 1.59
N PRO A 119 -3.92 -3.68 2.61
CA PRO A 119 -4.10 -2.84 3.79
C PRO A 119 -2.76 -2.45 4.42
N ASN A 120 -2.57 -1.15 4.71
CA ASN A 120 -1.45 -0.67 5.51
C ASN A 120 -1.93 -0.49 6.94
N TYR A 121 -1.33 -1.21 7.88
CA TYR A 121 -1.80 -1.22 9.26
C TYR A 121 -0.67 -1.29 10.29
N PHE A 122 -0.99 -0.84 11.50
CA PHE A 122 -0.22 -1.08 12.71
C PHE A 122 -1.15 -1.61 13.80
N LEU A 123 -0.90 -2.84 14.25
CA LEU A 123 -1.67 -3.57 15.25
C LEU A 123 -0.78 -3.77 16.47
N PRO A 124 -0.78 -2.82 17.43
CA PRO A 124 0.08 -2.89 18.61
C PRO A 124 -0.23 -4.12 19.45
N TYR A 125 -1.45 -4.63 19.41
CA TYR A 125 -1.84 -5.82 20.16
C TYR A 125 -2.28 -6.94 19.22
N ALA A 126 -1.48 -7.98 19.12
CA ALA A 126 -1.72 -9.19 18.34
C ALA A 126 -1.46 -10.43 19.22
N TYR A 127 -2.55 -11.01 19.73
CA TYR A 127 -2.53 -12.15 20.65
C TYR A 127 -2.64 -13.46 19.89
N ALA A 128 -1.66 -14.37 20.09
CA ALA A 128 -1.69 -15.74 19.58
C ALA A 128 -2.06 -16.72 20.70
N SER A 129 -2.87 -17.74 20.39
CA SER A 129 -3.31 -18.76 21.37
C SER A 129 -2.15 -19.58 21.95
N SER A 130 -0.98 -19.58 21.32
CA SER A 130 0.23 -20.25 21.77
C SER A 130 1.47 -19.41 21.54
N LYS A 131 2.45 -19.50 22.43
CA LYS A 131 3.71 -18.77 22.32
C LYS A 131 4.51 -19.22 21.11
N TYR A 132 5.23 -18.28 20.49
CA TYR A 132 6.14 -18.57 19.38
C TYR A 132 7.46 -19.15 19.89
N HIS A 133 8.02 -20.12 19.15
CA HIS A 133 9.31 -20.68 19.46
C HIS A 133 10.43 -19.70 19.11
N ARG A 134 11.28 -19.40 20.07
CA ARG A 134 12.35 -18.42 19.92
C ARG A 134 13.45 -18.90 18.97
N TRP A 135 13.75 -20.19 18.98
CA TRP A 135 14.79 -20.78 18.13
C TRP A 135 14.49 -20.60 16.61
N ARG A 136 13.23 -20.59 16.19
CA ARG A 136 12.86 -20.36 14.80
C ARG A 136 13.33 -19.00 14.29
N SER A 137 13.34 -17.99 15.14
CA SER A 137 13.72 -16.63 14.77
C SER A 137 15.15 -16.25 15.13
N THR A 138 15.79 -16.95 16.08
CA THR A 138 17.16 -16.65 16.53
C THR A 138 18.22 -17.63 16.03
N GLY A 139 17.80 -18.82 15.55
CA GLY A 139 18.72 -19.90 15.13
C GLY A 139 19.48 -20.58 16.30
N LEU A 140 19.23 -20.17 17.52
CA LEU A 140 19.83 -20.79 18.69
C LEU A 140 19.10 -22.09 18.98
N LEU A 141 19.80 -23.21 18.84
CA LEU A 141 19.30 -24.56 19.12
C LEU A 141 19.15 -24.87 20.62
N ALA A 142 19.01 -23.87 21.45
CA ALA A 142 18.85 -24.02 22.90
C ALA A 142 17.39 -24.30 23.23
N GLY A 143 17.00 -25.55 23.26
CA GLY A 143 15.79 -26.06 23.91
C GLY A 143 14.44 -25.59 23.33
N ASP A 144 13.40 -25.90 24.07
CA ASP A 144 12.00 -25.46 23.77
C ASP A 144 11.72 -23.99 24.18
N GLU A 145 12.72 -23.12 24.10
CA GLU A 145 12.54 -21.71 24.48
C GLU A 145 11.51 -21.04 23.60
N THR A 146 10.49 -20.49 24.24
CA THR A 146 9.49 -19.62 23.62
C THR A 146 9.74 -18.18 24.01
N TYR A 147 9.15 -17.24 23.26
CA TYR A 147 9.07 -15.86 23.72
C TYR A 147 8.26 -15.79 25.03
N GLU A 148 8.59 -14.85 25.88
CA GLU A 148 7.94 -14.67 27.19
C GLU A 148 6.44 -14.46 27.07
N GLN A 149 6.04 -13.73 26.02
CA GLN A 149 4.66 -13.37 25.77
C GLN A 149 4.11 -14.08 24.52
N ASN A 150 2.81 -14.31 24.51
CA ASN A 150 2.07 -14.79 23.34
C ASN A 150 1.34 -13.67 22.59
N TYR A 151 1.66 -12.42 22.88
CA TYR A 151 1.23 -11.25 22.15
C TYR A 151 2.43 -10.44 21.65
N GLU A 152 2.27 -9.80 20.52
CA GLU A 152 3.28 -9.04 19.79
C GLU A 152 2.62 -7.84 19.10
N ALA A 153 3.39 -6.93 18.51
CA ALA A 153 2.87 -6.00 17.54
C ALA A 153 3.01 -6.60 16.13
N GLU A 154 2.07 -6.27 15.25
CA GLU A 154 2.09 -6.65 13.83
C GLU A 154 1.88 -5.41 12.97
N PHE A 155 2.65 -5.23 11.90
CA PHE A 155 2.38 -4.18 10.93
C PHE A 155 2.63 -4.62 9.49
N GLN A 156 1.97 -3.95 8.57
CA GLN A 156 2.12 -4.17 7.15
C GLN A 156 2.25 -2.83 6.43
N ILE A 157 3.21 -2.75 5.52
CA ILE A 157 3.35 -1.70 4.54
C ILE A 157 3.21 -2.34 3.16
N SER A 158 2.31 -1.83 2.35
CA SER A 158 2.03 -2.37 1.02
C SER A 158 1.71 -1.26 0.04
N VAL A 159 2.54 -1.17 -1.00
CA VAL A 159 2.44 -0.14 -2.04
C VAL A 159 2.55 -0.75 -3.42
N LYS A 160 2.02 -0.05 -4.42
CA LYS A 160 2.17 -0.40 -5.83
C LYS A 160 2.48 0.85 -6.67
N LYS A 161 3.18 0.64 -7.76
CA LYS A 161 3.51 1.66 -8.77
C LYS A 161 3.12 1.12 -10.15
N PRO A 162 2.19 1.74 -10.86
CA PRO A 162 2.00 1.47 -12.28
C PRO A 162 3.25 1.86 -13.07
N LEU A 163 3.73 0.96 -13.90
CA LEU A 163 4.90 1.16 -14.75
C LEU A 163 4.50 1.54 -16.17
N SER A 164 3.41 0.97 -16.67
CA SER A 164 2.92 1.20 -18.03
C SER A 164 1.43 0.94 -18.12
N PHE A 165 0.78 1.62 -19.08
CA PHE A 165 -0.60 1.41 -19.46
C PHE A 165 -0.68 1.23 -20.97
N ASP A 166 -1.47 0.25 -21.42
CA ASP A 166 -1.79 -0.01 -22.82
C ASP A 166 -0.56 -0.16 -23.73
N LEU A 167 0.49 -0.78 -23.20
CA LEU A 167 1.74 -1.05 -23.96
C LEU A 167 1.51 -2.07 -25.09
N LEU A 168 0.63 -3.05 -24.83
CA LEU A 168 0.30 -4.14 -25.75
C LEU A 168 -0.96 -3.86 -26.59
N GLY A 169 -1.63 -2.73 -26.39
CA GLY A 169 -2.89 -2.40 -27.06
C GLY A 169 -4.11 -3.18 -26.55
N LEU A 170 -4.03 -3.74 -25.32
CA LEU A 170 -5.07 -4.54 -24.69
C LEU A 170 -5.74 -3.82 -23.50
N ASN A 171 -5.51 -2.53 -23.37
CA ASN A 171 -5.90 -1.69 -22.22
C ASN A 171 -5.36 -2.26 -20.89
N GLU A 172 -4.22 -2.92 -20.90
CA GLU A 172 -3.59 -3.49 -19.72
C GLU A 172 -2.78 -2.47 -18.93
N ALA A 173 -2.53 -2.79 -17.66
CA ALA A 173 -1.57 -2.08 -16.82
C ALA A 173 -0.49 -3.02 -16.32
N ILE A 174 0.78 -2.64 -16.50
CA ILE A 174 1.93 -3.29 -15.87
C ILE A 174 2.22 -2.58 -14.56
N VAL A 175 2.29 -3.33 -13.46
CA VAL A 175 2.40 -2.78 -12.11
C VAL A 175 3.50 -3.48 -11.36
N PHE A 176 4.35 -2.71 -10.68
CA PHE A 176 5.24 -3.19 -9.62
C PHE A 176 4.55 -2.98 -8.27
N ALA A 177 4.62 -3.97 -7.39
CA ALA A 177 4.11 -3.87 -6.04
C ALA A 177 5.11 -4.42 -5.02
N TYR A 178 5.03 -3.91 -3.81
CA TYR A 178 5.85 -4.36 -2.71
C TYR A 178 5.01 -4.44 -1.44
N THR A 179 5.10 -5.57 -0.74
CA THR A 179 4.47 -5.75 0.56
C THR A 179 5.52 -6.20 1.57
N GLN A 180 5.53 -5.58 2.73
CA GLN A 180 6.33 -5.99 3.87
C GLN A 180 5.42 -6.22 5.07
N LYS A 181 5.52 -7.40 5.68
CA LYS A 181 4.87 -7.74 6.95
C LYS A 181 5.91 -7.94 8.03
N VAL A 182 5.63 -7.44 9.22
CA VAL A 182 6.55 -7.51 10.35
C VAL A 182 5.80 -7.95 11.60
N TRP A 183 6.40 -8.86 12.34
CA TRP A 183 5.95 -9.32 13.64
C TRP A 183 6.99 -8.96 14.68
N TRP A 184 6.60 -8.09 15.61
CA TRP A 184 7.50 -7.44 16.55
C TRP A 184 7.17 -7.82 17.99
N GLN A 185 8.06 -8.53 18.65
CA GLN A 185 7.94 -8.94 20.07
C GLN A 185 8.20 -7.73 21.01
N ILE A 186 7.50 -6.63 20.75
CA ILE A 186 7.70 -5.33 21.42
C ILE A 186 7.59 -5.42 22.95
N TYR A 187 6.83 -6.40 23.45
CA TYR A 187 6.58 -6.62 24.88
C TYR A 187 7.56 -7.60 25.53
N SER A 188 8.48 -8.19 24.78
CA SER A 188 9.52 -9.09 25.28
C SER A 188 10.82 -8.35 25.58
N ALA A 189 11.69 -8.93 26.38
CA ALA A 189 13.02 -8.39 26.63
C ALA A 189 13.77 -8.15 25.31
N SER A 190 14.43 -6.99 25.20
CA SER A 190 15.13 -6.53 23.99
C SER A 190 14.22 -6.28 22.76
N ALA A 191 12.91 -6.41 22.88
CA ALA A 191 11.90 -6.13 21.85
C ALA A 191 12.32 -6.54 20.41
N PRO A 192 12.66 -7.82 20.14
CA PRO A 192 13.19 -8.21 18.84
C PRO A 192 12.07 -8.30 17.79
N PHE A 193 12.42 -8.08 16.52
CA PHE A 193 11.58 -8.51 15.42
C PHE A 193 11.65 -10.04 15.31
N ARG A 194 10.51 -10.71 15.53
CA ARG A 194 10.41 -12.16 15.40
C ARG A 194 10.54 -12.60 13.96
N GLU A 195 9.85 -11.89 13.07
CA GLU A 195 9.85 -12.19 11.64
C GLU A 195 9.57 -10.93 10.84
N THR A 196 10.15 -10.88 9.63
CA THR A 196 9.81 -9.90 8.59
C THR A 196 9.69 -10.66 7.28
N ASN A 197 8.58 -10.50 6.57
CA ASN A 197 8.39 -11.10 5.26
C ASN A 197 8.33 -9.99 4.21
N TYR A 198 9.12 -10.14 3.16
CA TYR A 198 9.27 -9.23 2.03
C TYR A 198 8.63 -9.88 0.81
N GLN A 199 7.75 -9.14 0.11
CA GLN A 199 7.00 -9.66 -1.03
C GLN A 199 7.01 -8.65 -2.18
N PRO A 200 8.13 -8.55 -2.96
CA PRO A 200 8.13 -7.86 -4.25
C PRO A 200 7.33 -8.64 -5.29
N GLU A 201 6.59 -7.93 -6.12
CA GLU A 201 5.63 -8.47 -7.06
C GLU A 201 5.57 -7.62 -8.32
N VAL A 202 5.52 -8.25 -9.49
CA VAL A 202 5.24 -7.60 -10.78
C VAL A 202 4.06 -8.31 -11.42
N PHE A 203 3.07 -7.55 -11.88
CA PHE A 203 1.92 -8.13 -12.54
C PHE A 203 1.37 -7.27 -13.68
N ILE A 204 0.69 -7.94 -14.60
CA ILE A 204 -0.08 -7.31 -15.67
C ILE A 204 -1.56 -7.52 -15.32
N THR A 205 -2.34 -6.45 -15.35
CA THR A 205 -3.79 -6.50 -15.14
C THR A 205 -4.50 -6.17 -16.45
N PHE A 206 -5.41 -7.04 -16.87
CA PHE A 206 -6.26 -6.88 -18.04
C PHE A 206 -7.69 -6.57 -17.59
N PRO A 207 -8.29 -5.45 -18.03
CA PRO A 207 -9.70 -5.19 -17.75
C PRO A 207 -10.58 -6.17 -18.51
N SER A 208 -11.70 -6.57 -17.94
CA SER A 208 -12.71 -7.36 -18.62
C SER A 208 -13.39 -6.56 -19.73
N ALA A 209 -13.87 -7.20 -20.78
CA ALA A 209 -14.74 -6.59 -21.75
C ALA A 209 -16.09 -6.18 -21.10
N ASP A 210 -16.69 -5.07 -21.54
CA ASP A 210 -17.89 -4.48 -20.92
C ASP A 210 -19.09 -5.45 -20.92
N GLU A 211 -19.24 -6.23 -21.98
CA GLU A 211 -20.31 -7.22 -22.08
C GLU A 211 -20.14 -8.36 -21.08
N PHE A 212 -18.91 -8.85 -20.91
CA PHE A 212 -18.60 -9.91 -19.99
C PHE A 212 -18.69 -9.46 -18.54
N ASP A 213 -18.23 -8.23 -18.24
CA ASP A 213 -18.39 -7.58 -16.95
C ASP A 213 -19.88 -7.49 -16.55
N ARG A 214 -20.73 -7.01 -17.45
CA ARG A 214 -22.18 -6.87 -17.21
C ARG A 214 -22.88 -8.20 -16.89
N ILE A 215 -22.45 -9.30 -17.51
CA ILE A 215 -23.08 -10.62 -17.34
C ILE A 215 -22.53 -11.33 -16.11
N SER A 216 -21.20 -11.31 -15.91
CA SER A 216 -20.53 -12.13 -14.91
C SER A 216 -20.07 -11.35 -13.67
N GLY A 217 -20.02 -10.03 -13.72
CA GLY A 217 -19.40 -9.20 -12.71
C GLY A 217 -17.85 -9.24 -12.70
N LEU A 218 -17.22 -9.92 -13.69
CA LEU A 218 -15.75 -9.96 -13.81
C LEU A 218 -15.22 -8.59 -14.20
N LYS A 219 -14.37 -8.00 -13.36
CA LYS A 219 -13.77 -6.68 -13.58
C LYS A 219 -12.42 -6.77 -14.30
N GLY A 220 -11.69 -7.84 -14.11
CA GLY A 220 -10.40 -8.03 -14.76
C GLY A 220 -9.67 -9.29 -14.34
N LEU A 221 -8.63 -9.58 -15.10
CA LEU A 221 -7.69 -10.66 -14.86
C LEU A 221 -6.31 -10.09 -14.55
N ARG A 222 -5.54 -10.82 -13.74
CA ARG A 222 -4.16 -10.44 -13.40
C ARG A 222 -3.26 -11.64 -13.59
N LEU A 223 -2.13 -11.45 -14.27
CA LEU A 223 -1.03 -12.40 -14.35
C LEU A 223 0.18 -11.80 -13.66
N GLY A 224 0.79 -12.48 -12.71
CA GLY A 224 1.89 -11.92 -11.96
C GLY A 224 2.96 -12.92 -11.55
N LEU A 225 4.11 -12.35 -11.22
CA LEU A 225 5.25 -12.99 -10.59
C LEU A 225 5.43 -12.41 -9.21
N VAL A 226 5.56 -13.23 -8.20
CA VAL A 226 5.79 -12.81 -6.83
C VAL A 226 6.92 -13.62 -6.21
N HIS A 227 7.89 -12.92 -5.66
CA HIS A 227 8.88 -13.46 -4.73
C HIS A 227 8.43 -13.18 -3.31
N GLU A 228 8.59 -14.14 -2.41
CA GLU A 228 8.36 -13.91 -0.99
C GLU A 228 9.49 -14.54 -0.19
N SER A 229 10.13 -13.75 0.68
CA SER A 229 11.25 -14.20 1.51
C SER A 229 11.25 -13.51 2.87
N ASN A 230 11.91 -14.13 3.84
CA ASN A 230 12.11 -13.50 5.13
C ASN A 230 13.49 -12.83 5.30
N GLY A 231 14.33 -12.81 4.26
CA GLY A 231 15.63 -12.16 4.27
C GLY A 231 16.63 -12.74 5.28
N ARG A 232 16.40 -13.95 5.76
CA ARG A 232 17.29 -14.63 6.71
C ARG A 232 18.20 -15.61 5.97
N ALA A 233 19.25 -16.09 6.66
CA ALA A 233 20.20 -17.04 6.13
C ALA A 233 20.14 -18.38 6.88
N GLY A 234 20.72 -19.42 6.29
CA GLY A 234 20.89 -20.75 6.89
C GLY A 234 19.56 -21.43 7.23
N LEU A 235 19.47 -22.04 8.41
CA LEU A 235 18.26 -22.79 8.84
C LEU A 235 17.01 -21.92 9.02
N GLN A 236 17.16 -20.61 9.09
CA GLN A 236 16.07 -19.67 9.26
C GLN A 236 15.57 -19.09 7.93
N SER A 237 16.31 -19.31 6.84
CA SER A 237 15.92 -18.86 5.50
C SER A 237 14.58 -19.46 5.12
N ARG A 238 13.69 -18.63 4.60
CA ARG A 238 12.45 -19.04 3.96
C ARG A 238 12.22 -18.17 2.77
N SER A 239 12.02 -18.80 1.62
CA SER A 239 11.67 -18.08 0.39
C SER A 239 10.89 -18.98 -0.57
N TRP A 240 10.12 -18.39 -1.46
CA TRP A 240 9.50 -19.06 -2.58
C TRP A 240 9.08 -18.08 -3.69
N ASN A 241 9.06 -18.62 -4.90
CA ASN A 241 8.72 -17.89 -6.10
C ASN A 241 7.44 -18.48 -6.71
N ARG A 242 6.51 -17.63 -7.15
CA ARG A 242 5.24 -18.05 -7.74
C ARG A 242 4.90 -17.25 -8.97
N ILE A 243 4.35 -17.95 -9.96
CA ILE A 243 3.54 -17.35 -11.02
C ILE A 243 2.09 -17.50 -10.60
N TYR A 244 1.27 -16.47 -10.73
CA TYR A 244 -0.14 -16.58 -10.37
C TYR A 244 -1.06 -15.95 -11.39
N LEU A 245 -2.28 -16.49 -11.47
CA LEU A 245 -3.42 -15.91 -12.15
C LEU A 245 -4.42 -15.43 -11.10
N GLY A 246 -4.82 -14.19 -11.20
CA GLY A 246 -5.83 -13.56 -10.35
C GLY A 246 -7.04 -13.13 -11.17
N SER A 247 -8.21 -13.16 -10.57
CA SER A 247 -9.45 -12.67 -11.18
C SER A 247 -10.28 -11.92 -10.15
N LEU A 248 -10.77 -10.75 -10.55
CA LEU A 248 -11.52 -9.82 -9.72
C LEU A 248 -12.96 -9.75 -10.21
N TRP A 249 -13.91 -9.94 -9.30
CA TRP A 249 -15.36 -9.77 -9.54
C TRP A 249 -15.92 -8.72 -8.60
N GLN A 250 -16.98 -8.06 -9.04
CA GLN A 250 -17.80 -7.16 -8.21
C GLN A 250 -19.29 -7.46 -8.43
N HIS A 251 -19.99 -7.64 -7.31
CA HIS A 251 -21.44 -7.75 -7.26
C HIS A 251 -21.98 -6.78 -6.21
N GLY A 252 -22.39 -5.60 -6.67
CA GLY A 252 -22.73 -4.50 -5.75
C GLY A 252 -21.54 -4.13 -4.85
N ASN A 253 -21.73 -4.23 -3.54
CA ASN A 253 -20.73 -3.91 -2.53
C ASN A 253 -19.79 -5.09 -2.17
N LEU A 254 -19.98 -6.24 -2.80
CA LEU A 254 -19.12 -7.41 -2.62
C LEU A 254 -18.08 -7.46 -3.75
N PHE A 255 -16.82 -7.43 -3.36
CA PHE A 255 -15.69 -7.70 -4.23
C PHE A 255 -15.12 -9.08 -3.89
N SER A 256 -14.78 -9.85 -4.93
CA SER A 256 -14.20 -11.17 -4.77
C SER A 256 -12.93 -11.27 -5.62
N TYR A 257 -11.83 -11.66 -5.02
CA TYR A 257 -10.57 -11.85 -5.71
C TYR A 257 -10.10 -13.29 -5.52
N LEU A 258 -10.14 -14.09 -6.57
CA LEU A 258 -9.58 -15.44 -6.60
C LEU A 258 -8.19 -15.38 -7.20
N ARG A 259 -7.23 -15.97 -6.51
CA ARG A 259 -5.86 -16.13 -6.98
C ARG A 259 -5.46 -17.59 -6.91
N ILE A 260 -4.93 -18.12 -8.02
CA ILE A 260 -4.31 -19.43 -8.11
C ILE A 260 -2.85 -19.27 -8.53
N TRP A 261 -1.99 -20.11 -8.00
CA TRP A 261 -0.56 -20.01 -8.29
C TRP A 261 0.09 -21.35 -8.56
N TYR A 262 1.19 -21.26 -9.32
CA TYR A 262 2.16 -22.32 -9.51
C TYR A 262 3.46 -21.86 -8.84
N ARG A 263 3.99 -22.69 -7.95
CA ARG A 263 5.29 -22.49 -7.36
C ARG A 263 6.37 -22.77 -8.39
N ILE A 264 7.31 -21.86 -8.57
CA ILE A 264 8.51 -22.11 -9.38
C ILE A 264 9.41 -23.04 -8.56
N PRO A 265 9.71 -24.26 -9.03
CA PRO A 265 10.55 -25.19 -8.29
C PRO A 265 11.97 -24.65 -8.10
N GLU A 266 12.57 -25.00 -6.98
CA GLU A 266 13.97 -24.78 -6.68
C GLU A 266 14.66 -26.11 -6.43
N ASP A 267 15.96 -26.20 -6.68
CA ASP A 267 16.74 -27.41 -6.44
C ASP A 267 16.79 -27.74 -4.94
N ALA A 268 16.86 -29.01 -4.60
CA ALA A 268 16.98 -29.44 -3.23
C ALA A 268 18.34 -28.99 -2.64
N LYS A 269 18.34 -28.53 -1.40
CA LYS A 269 19.59 -28.21 -0.67
C LYS A 269 20.47 -29.45 -0.55
N ARG A 270 21.79 -29.30 -0.76
CA ARG A 270 22.79 -30.38 -0.59
C ARG A 270 22.98 -30.72 0.89
N PHE A 271 22.84 -29.73 1.77
CA PHE A 271 22.88 -29.87 3.22
C PHE A 271 22.04 -28.76 3.89
N PRO A 272 21.59 -28.93 5.14
CA PRO A 272 20.59 -28.03 5.76
C PRO A 272 20.97 -26.55 5.81
N ASN A 273 22.26 -26.23 5.89
CA ASN A 273 22.76 -24.84 5.94
C ASN A 273 23.22 -24.32 4.56
N ASP A 274 22.96 -25.04 3.47
CA ASP A 274 23.31 -24.57 2.14
C ASP A 274 22.58 -23.24 1.86
N THR A 275 23.30 -22.31 1.28
CA THR A 275 22.75 -21.02 0.87
C THR A 275 21.98 -21.10 -0.46
N GLU A 276 22.23 -22.16 -1.21
CA GLU A 276 21.53 -22.47 -2.46
C GLU A 276 20.51 -23.58 -2.25
N GLY A 277 19.38 -23.51 -2.98
CA GLY A 277 18.33 -24.51 -2.98
C GLY A 277 17.14 -24.18 -2.09
N ASP A 278 16.15 -25.07 -2.13
CA ASP A 278 14.83 -24.87 -1.56
C ASP A 278 14.84 -24.80 -0.03
N ASP A 279 14.42 -23.66 0.51
CA ASP A 279 14.35 -23.39 1.96
C ASP A 279 13.15 -24.05 2.64
N ASN A 280 12.10 -24.36 1.87
CA ASN A 280 10.82 -24.83 2.40
C ASN A 280 10.08 -25.74 1.39
N PRO A 281 10.64 -26.94 1.11
CA PRO A 281 10.15 -27.83 0.04
C PRO A 281 8.70 -28.32 0.21
N ASP A 282 8.17 -28.22 1.41
CA ASP A 282 6.81 -28.66 1.73
C ASP A 282 5.82 -27.50 1.97
N ILE A 283 6.16 -26.26 1.58
CA ILE A 283 5.32 -25.07 1.85
C ILE A 283 3.92 -25.19 1.23
N GLU A 284 3.80 -25.81 0.07
CA GLU A 284 2.51 -26.03 -0.62
C GLU A 284 1.57 -26.95 0.15
N LYS A 285 2.11 -27.85 1.00
CA LYS A 285 1.25 -28.68 1.89
C LYS A 285 0.44 -27.83 2.87
N TYR A 286 0.93 -26.64 3.23
CA TYR A 286 0.32 -25.75 4.22
C TYR A 286 -0.38 -24.56 3.58
N LEU A 287 0.20 -23.99 2.53
CA LEU A 287 -0.31 -22.79 1.88
C LEU A 287 -1.18 -23.10 0.66
N GLY A 288 -1.12 -24.33 0.13
CA GLY A 288 -1.91 -24.76 -1.02
C GLY A 288 -1.52 -24.04 -2.31
N TYR A 289 -2.48 -23.95 -3.23
CA TYR A 289 -2.27 -23.51 -4.60
C TYR A 289 -3.11 -22.28 -4.98
N GLY A 290 -3.79 -21.66 -4.00
CA GLY A 290 -4.60 -20.49 -4.25
C GLY A 290 -5.27 -19.96 -3.00
N ASP A 291 -5.82 -18.76 -3.12
CA ASP A 291 -6.64 -18.09 -2.10
C ASP A 291 -7.85 -17.38 -2.74
N LEU A 292 -8.90 -17.25 -1.94
CA LEU A 292 -10.06 -16.44 -2.24
C LEU A 292 -10.14 -15.34 -1.19
N THR A 293 -10.13 -14.09 -1.64
CA THR A 293 -10.36 -12.92 -0.78
C THR A 293 -11.71 -12.30 -1.13
N LEU A 294 -12.55 -12.10 -0.13
CA LEU A 294 -13.83 -11.40 -0.23
C LEU A 294 -13.73 -10.08 0.55
N SER A 295 -14.22 -9.00 -0.03
CA SER A 295 -14.31 -7.69 0.59
C SER A 295 -15.73 -7.17 0.47
N TYR A 296 -16.40 -6.92 1.59
CA TYR A 296 -17.76 -6.41 1.62
C TYR A 296 -17.81 -5.04 2.26
N LEU A 297 -18.37 -4.09 1.54
CA LEU A 297 -18.56 -2.71 1.98
C LEU A 297 -19.99 -2.50 2.46
N TYR A 298 -20.16 -2.09 3.71
CA TYR A 298 -21.48 -1.76 4.27
C TYR A 298 -21.41 -0.42 5.01
N ASN A 299 -22.02 0.59 4.46
CA ASN A 299 -21.87 1.96 4.93
C ASN A 299 -20.37 2.34 5.03
N GLN A 300 -19.92 2.69 6.23
CA GLN A 300 -18.51 3.00 6.49
C GLN A 300 -17.68 1.78 6.92
N HIS A 301 -18.31 0.62 7.10
CA HIS A 301 -17.64 -0.61 7.49
C HIS A 301 -17.04 -1.32 6.27
N HIS A 302 -15.87 -1.88 6.44
CA HIS A 302 -15.28 -2.85 5.52
C HIS A 302 -15.08 -4.16 6.26
N PHE A 303 -15.51 -5.24 5.65
CA PHE A 303 -15.33 -6.61 6.12
C PHE A 303 -14.51 -7.37 5.09
N GLY A 304 -13.40 -7.95 5.52
CA GLY A 304 -12.54 -8.81 4.71
C GLY A 304 -12.62 -10.27 5.16
N LEU A 305 -12.58 -11.19 4.22
CA LEU A 305 -12.47 -12.62 4.46
C LEU A 305 -11.47 -13.21 3.46
N MET A 306 -10.38 -13.80 3.95
CA MET A 306 -9.46 -14.59 3.14
C MET A 306 -9.63 -16.07 3.49
N LEU A 307 -9.75 -16.89 2.46
CA LEU A 307 -9.82 -18.35 2.53
C LEU A 307 -8.68 -18.94 1.72
N ARG A 308 -7.94 -19.87 2.31
CA ARG A 308 -6.86 -20.61 1.66
C ARG A 308 -6.92 -22.06 2.09
N ASN A 309 -6.70 -22.99 1.16
CA ASN A 309 -6.72 -24.42 1.44
C ASN A 309 -5.85 -25.20 0.44
N ASN A 310 -5.23 -26.29 0.87
CA ASN A 310 -4.45 -27.17 0.01
C ASN A 310 -5.29 -28.22 -0.73
N PHE A 311 -6.61 -28.25 -0.50
CA PHE A 311 -7.60 -29.15 -1.12
C PHE A 311 -7.32 -30.66 -0.96
N HIS A 312 -6.48 -31.07 -0.02
CA HIS A 312 -6.34 -32.47 0.32
C HIS A 312 -7.59 -32.95 1.06
N ILE A 313 -8.18 -34.07 0.60
CA ILE A 313 -9.44 -34.60 1.16
C ILE A 313 -9.17 -35.51 2.37
N ASN A 314 -7.91 -35.83 2.65
CA ASN A 314 -7.47 -36.71 3.74
C ASN A 314 -7.10 -35.92 5.02
N GLY A 315 -6.57 -36.58 6.02
CA GLY A 315 -6.07 -35.96 7.26
C GLY A 315 -4.95 -34.94 7.09
N GLU A 316 -4.46 -34.72 5.87
CA GLU A 316 -3.45 -33.74 5.51
C GLU A 316 -4.08 -32.41 5.00
N ASN A 317 -5.40 -32.24 5.13
CA ASN A 317 -6.04 -30.98 4.81
C ASN A 317 -5.47 -29.86 5.69
N ARG A 318 -4.95 -28.82 5.05
CA ARG A 318 -4.37 -27.63 5.68
C ARG A 318 -4.86 -26.39 4.97
N GLY A 319 -4.98 -25.32 5.72
CA GLY A 319 -5.41 -24.06 5.17
C GLY A 319 -5.38 -22.94 6.19
N ALA A 320 -5.97 -21.81 5.82
CA ALA A 320 -6.13 -20.66 6.71
C ALA A 320 -7.41 -19.90 6.38
N ILE A 321 -7.96 -19.28 7.41
CA ILE A 321 -9.01 -18.28 7.33
C ILE A 321 -8.51 -17.01 8.02
N ALA A 322 -8.70 -15.86 7.37
CA ALA A 322 -8.52 -14.57 8.02
C ALA A 322 -9.79 -13.75 7.84
N LEU A 323 -10.22 -13.11 8.91
CA LEU A 323 -11.30 -12.15 8.94
C LEU A 323 -10.75 -10.82 9.36
N ASP A 324 -11.12 -9.75 8.69
CA ASP A 324 -10.79 -8.40 9.11
C ASP A 324 -12.01 -7.48 9.05
N TRP A 325 -11.96 -6.47 9.89
CA TRP A 325 -12.96 -5.43 9.95
C TRP A 325 -12.28 -4.09 10.14
N SER A 326 -12.77 -3.08 9.43
CA SER A 326 -12.33 -1.70 9.64
C SER A 326 -13.48 -0.71 9.58
N HIS A 327 -13.33 0.40 10.34
CA HIS A 327 -14.27 1.49 10.41
C HIS A 327 -13.52 2.81 10.58
N PRO A 328 -13.93 3.93 9.95
CA PRO A 328 -13.26 5.22 10.12
C PRO A 328 -13.12 5.60 11.58
N MET A 329 -11.95 6.11 11.94
CA MET A 329 -11.72 6.68 13.25
C MET A 329 -12.29 8.10 13.29
N PRO A 330 -13.01 8.51 14.35
CA PRO A 330 -13.51 9.87 14.47
C PRO A 330 -12.38 10.91 14.35
N TYR A 331 -12.70 12.03 13.69
CA TYR A 331 -11.78 13.17 13.53
C TYR A 331 -10.53 12.90 12.69
N THR A 332 -10.51 11.82 11.90
CA THR A 332 -9.43 11.51 10.94
C THR A 332 -10.03 11.21 9.58
N GLU A 333 -9.27 11.48 8.49
CA GLU A 333 -9.73 11.22 7.12
C GLU A 333 -9.34 9.83 6.65
N ASP A 334 -8.09 9.41 6.93
CA ASP A 334 -7.48 8.18 6.37
C ASP A 334 -6.97 7.22 7.46
N THR A 335 -7.56 7.27 8.66
CA THR A 335 -7.25 6.34 9.74
C THR A 335 -8.49 5.58 10.15
N PHE A 336 -8.34 4.28 10.33
CA PHE A 336 -9.44 3.36 10.60
C PHE A 336 -9.12 2.48 11.80
N TRP A 337 -10.08 2.21 12.64
CA TRP A 337 -10.03 1.08 13.55
C TRP A 337 -9.87 -0.20 12.72
N TYR A 338 -9.01 -1.09 13.14
CA TYR A 338 -8.76 -2.33 12.43
C TYR A 338 -8.64 -3.50 13.40
N ILE A 339 -9.46 -4.53 13.16
CA ILE A 339 -9.45 -5.80 13.88
C ILE A 339 -9.22 -6.91 12.87
N LYS A 340 -8.32 -7.84 13.18
CA LYS A 340 -8.00 -8.99 12.35
C LYS A 340 -8.00 -10.26 13.18
N LEU A 341 -8.69 -11.28 12.68
CA LEU A 341 -8.66 -12.64 13.19
C LEU A 341 -7.96 -13.52 12.17
N PHE A 342 -7.10 -14.42 12.62
CA PHE A 342 -6.43 -15.39 11.78
C PHE A 342 -6.49 -16.77 12.44
N SER A 343 -6.81 -17.79 11.66
CA SER A 343 -6.75 -19.20 12.09
C SER A 343 -6.22 -20.04 10.95
N GLY A 344 -5.17 -20.80 11.18
CA GLY A 344 -4.60 -21.70 10.19
C GLY A 344 -3.07 -21.67 10.10
N TYR A 345 -2.58 -22.03 8.91
CA TYR A 345 -1.16 -22.15 8.59
C TYR A 345 -0.70 -20.98 7.72
N GLY A 346 0.63 -20.69 7.72
CA GLY A 346 1.21 -19.63 6.88
C GLY A 346 0.83 -18.23 7.33
N GLU A 347 0.79 -17.99 8.64
CA GLU A 347 0.67 -16.66 9.21
C GLU A 347 1.92 -15.83 8.92
N SER A 348 3.09 -16.46 9.04
CA SER A 348 4.41 -15.93 8.66
C SER A 348 5.24 -17.01 7.98
N LEU A 349 6.28 -16.62 7.22
CA LEU A 349 7.13 -17.61 6.52
C LEU A 349 7.91 -18.51 7.47
N ILE A 350 8.47 -17.99 8.55
CA ILE A 350 9.24 -18.81 9.50
C ILE A 350 8.37 -19.87 10.18
N ASP A 351 7.07 -19.59 10.33
CA ASP A 351 6.09 -20.47 10.97
C ASP A 351 5.05 -21.00 9.96
N TYR A 352 5.38 -21.08 8.65
CA TYR A 352 4.43 -21.48 7.61
C TYR A 352 3.75 -22.84 7.91
N ASN A 353 4.43 -23.75 8.56
CA ASN A 353 3.99 -25.10 8.91
C ASN A 353 3.40 -25.20 10.34
N ARG A 354 3.16 -24.06 11.00
CA ARG A 354 2.54 -24.00 12.32
C ARG A 354 1.11 -23.49 12.22
N HIS A 355 0.17 -24.17 12.88
CA HIS A 355 -1.19 -23.67 13.05
C HIS A 355 -1.21 -22.55 14.09
N VAL A 356 -1.76 -21.40 13.73
CA VAL A 356 -1.86 -20.21 14.58
C VAL A 356 -3.31 -19.78 14.67
N ASN A 357 -3.79 -19.47 15.89
CA ASN A 357 -5.03 -18.73 16.12
C ASN A 357 -4.63 -17.37 16.71
N LYS A 358 -5.02 -16.29 16.07
CA LYS A 358 -4.56 -14.94 16.43
C LYS A 358 -5.65 -13.92 16.31
N LEU A 359 -5.73 -13.03 17.31
CA LEU A 359 -6.53 -11.82 17.31
C LEU A 359 -5.59 -10.62 17.33
N SER A 360 -5.75 -9.71 16.39
CA SER A 360 -4.95 -8.48 16.31
C SER A 360 -5.87 -7.25 16.27
N ILE A 361 -5.49 -6.20 17.00
CA ILE A 361 -6.28 -4.98 17.15
C ILE A 361 -5.36 -3.76 17.02
N GLY A 362 -5.80 -2.75 16.28
CA GLY A 362 -5.08 -1.50 16.11
C GLY A 362 -5.72 -0.60 15.06
N LEU A 363 -4.88 -0.04 14.21
CA LEU A 363 -5.26 0.95 13.21
C LEU A 363 -4.81 0.52 11.82
N SER A 364 -5.58 0.89 10.79
CA SER A 364 -5.12 0.87 9.40
C SER A 364 -5.14 2.28 8.81
N PHE A 365 -4.21 2.52 7.89
CA PHE A 365 -4.00 3.79 7.19
C PHE A 365 -4.43 3.70 5.73
N SER A 366 -4.74 2.52 5.27
CA SER A 366 -5.39 2.28 3.99
C SER A 366 -6.22 1.00 4.05
N ARG A 367 -7.29 0.98 3.26
CA ARG A 367 -8.13 -0.18 3.03
C ARG A 367 -7.78 -0.71 1.64
N GLY A 368 -6.88 -1.68 1.57
CA GLY A 368 -6.60 -2.35 0.31
C GLY A 368 -7.77 -3.26 -0.08
N LEU A 369 -8.13 -3.26 -1.36
CA LEU A 369 -9.09 -4.25 -1.85
C LEU A 369 -8.38 -5.56 -2.24
N PHE A 370 -7.27 -5.50 -3.01
CA PHE A 370 -6.53 -6.66 -3.53
C PHE A 370 -5.12 -6.27 -3.98
#